data_e2933dea27e857ec0a22db08da0ea896
#
_entry.id   e2933dea27e857ec0a22db08da0ea896
#
_cell.length_a   1.000
_cell.length_b   1.000
_cell.length_c   1.000
_cell.angle_alpha   90.00
_cell.angle_beta   90.00
_cell.angle_gamma   90.00
#
_symmetry.space_group_name_H-M   'P 1'
#
loop_
_entity.id
_entity.type
_entity.pdbx_description
1 polymer ?
#
loop_
_entity_poly.entity_id
_entity_poly.type
_entity_poly.pdbx_seq_one_letter_code
_entity_poly.pdbx_strand_id
1 'polypeptide(L)'
;IPAAQSNITRPIEMTAINMTAMDGPFFFNQQLFDMERIDYYIPINNTEIWELTNSTMVAHPFHIHDVQFYVLDRDGNLPPVHERGRKDVVLVLPQETVRFITKFETFTDTVVPYPFHCHILMHEDDGMMGQFLVVPSGFTTGINDNLVLTQSITVFPNPTSSFLQFELPENELVSYRITDMSGKVVQKQDNFSGNTIH
;
A
#
# COMPACT_ATOMS: atom_id res chain seq x y z
N ILE A 1 8.66 -4.88 -20.70
CA ILE A 1 9.45 -4.32 -19.59
C ILE A 1 10.26 -5.46 -18.99
N PRO A 2 11.59 -5.40 -18.91
CA PRO A 2 12.39 -6.42 -18.22
C PRO A 2 12.14 -6.41 -16.71
N ALA A 3 12.00 -7.58 -16.08
CA ALA A 3 11.76 -7.68 -14.63
C ALA A 3 12.84 -6.98 -13.77
N ALA A 4 14.07 -6.91 -14.27
CA ALA A 4 15.17 -6.20 -13.60
C ALA A 4 14.98 -4.67 -13.50
N GLN A 5 13.98 -4.10 -14.17
CA GLN A 5 13.62 -2.68 -14.08
C GLN A 5 12.59 -2.39 -12.99
N SER A 6 12.10 -3.42 -12.29
CA SER A 6 11.15 -3.23 -11.21
C SER A 6 11.79 -2.52 -10.01
N ASN A 7 11.10 -1.52 -9.49
CA ASN A 7 11.47 -0.81 -8.26
C ASN A 7 11.03 -1.59 -7.00
N ILE A 8 9.92 -2.34 -7.11
CA ILE A 8 9.29 -3.05 -5.99
C ILE A 8 8.50 -4.25 -6.51
N THR A 9 8.38 -5.28 -5.69
CA THR A 9 7.37 -6.34 -5.85
C THR A 9 6.27 -6.14 -4.82
N ARG A 10 5.02 -6.08 -5.30
CA ARG A 10 3.83 -5.84 -4.49
C ARG A 10 3.01 -7.11 -4.38
N PRO A 11 2.98 -7.75 -3.20
CA PRO A 11 2.17 -8.94 -3.00
C PRO A 11 0.69 -8.56 -2.82
N ILE A 12 -0.18 -9.29 -3.51
CA ILE A 12 -1.64 -9.24 -3.37
C ILE A 12 -2.13 -10.67 -3.15
N GLU A 13 -2.62 -10.94 -1.97
CA GLU A 13 -3.22 -12.23 -1.64
C GLU A 13 -4.74 -12.18 -1.81
N MET A 14 -5.29 -13.09 -2.58
CA MET A 14 -6.73 -13.32 -2.74
C MET A 14 -7.16 -14.36 -1.72
N THR A 15 -8.01 -13.96 -0.78
CA THR A 15 -8.48 -14.81 0.32
C THR A 15 -10.01 -14.83 0.37
N ALA A 16 -10.56 -15.76 1.14
CA ALA A 16 -11.99 -15.87 1.41
C ALA A 16 -12.21 -15.99 2.91
N ILE A 17 -13.45 -15.82 3.35
CA ILE A 17 -13.86 -15.99 4.76
C ILE A 17 -13.47 -17.37 5.33
N ASN A 18 -13.43 -18.37 4.46
CA ASN A 18 -12.85 -19.68 4.72
C ASN A 18 -12.39 -20.30 3.39
N MET A 19 -11.48 -21.29 3.44
CA MET A 19 -10.88 -21.88 2.25
C MET A 19 -11.86 -22.65 1.34
N THR A 20 -13.06 -22.95 1.81
CA THR A 20 -14.10 -23.67 1.05
C THR A 20 -15.23 -22.76 0.57
N ALA A 21 -15.15 -21.46 0.85
CA ALA A 21 -16.14 -20.50 0.35
C ALA A 21 -16.12 -20.45 -1.18
N MET A 22 -17.30 -20.59 -1.80
CA MET A 22 -17.47 -20.56 -3.25
C MET A 22 -18.19 -19.29 -3.73
N ASP A 23 -18.84 -18.59 -2.81
CA ASP A 23 -19.72 -17.44 -3.03
C ASP A 23 -19.36 -16.18 -2.21
N GLY A 24 -18.14 -16.18 -1.61
CA GLY A 24 -17.60 -15.03 -0.89
C GLY A 24 -18.09 -14.87 0.56
N PRO A 25 -17.81 -13.74 1.18
CA PRO A 25 -17.01 -12.63 0.63
C PRO A 25 -15.56 -13.03 0.37
N PHE A 26 -14.98 -12.41 -0.67
CA PHE A 26 -13.57 -12.54 -1.02
C PHE A 26 -12.83 -11.23 -0.72
N PHE A 27 -11.52 -11.33 -0.49
CA PHE A 27 -10.72 -10.20 -0.03
C PHE A 27 -9.42 -10.09 -0.81
N PHE A 28 -8.89 -8.87 -0.92
CA PHE A 28 -7.47 -8.64 -1.17
C PHE A 28 -6.77 -8.35 0.16
N ASN A 29 -5.69 -9.09 0.44
CA ASN A 29 -4.88 -8.95 1.65
C ASN A 29 -5.74 -8.98 2.95
N GLN A 30 -6.76 -9.84 2.98
CA GLN A 30 -7.70 -10.01 4.10
C GLN A 30 -8.52 -8.76 4.44
N GLN A 31 -8.69 -7.84 3.49
CA GLN A 31 -9.42 -6.60 3.67
C GLN A 31 -10.53 -6.46 2.62
N LEU A 32 -11.69 -5.98 3.06
CA LEU A 32 -12.72 -5.48 2.16
C LEU A 32 -12.40 -4.07 1.70
N PHE A 33 -12.97 -3.67 0.58
CA PHE A 33 -12.85 -2.32 0.05
C PHE A 33 -13.38 -1.29 1.06
N ASP A 34 -12.64 -0.19 1.17
CA ASP A 34 -13.00 0.98 1.96
C ASP A 34 -12.68 2.23 1.13
N MET A 35 -13.68 3.04 0.83
CA MET A 35 -13.55 4.24 -0.01
C MET A 35 -12.61 5.29 0.58
N GLU A 36 -12.45 5.31 1.91
CA GLU A 36 -11.58 6.27 2.60
C GLU A 36 -10.12 5.79 2.71
N ARG A 37 -9.86 4.50 2.39
CA ARG A 37 -8.53 3.91 2.48
C ARG A 37 -7.84 3.90 1.13
N ILE A 38 -6.67 4.51 1.04
CA ILE A 38 -5.76 4.33 -0.09
C ILE A 38 -4.78 3.21 0.26
N ASP A 39 -4.86 2.10 -0.48
CA ASP A 39 -4.01 0.93 -0.23
C ASP A 39 -2.57 1.19 -0.66
N TYR A 40 -2.37 1.94 -1.75
CA TYR A 40 -1.02 2.21 -2.27
C TYR A 40 -0.87 3.62 -2.81
N TYR A 41 0.29 4.23 -2.51
CA TYR A 41 0.77 5.45 -3.15
C TYR A 41 1.94 5.08 -4.05
N ILE A 42 1.76 5.24 -5.35
CA ILE A 42 2.71 4.78 -6.37
C ILE A 42 3.35 6.00 -7.03
N PRO A 43 4.66 6.21 -6.86
CA PRO A 43 5.34 7.32 -7.54
C PRO A 43 5.26 7.20 -9.06
N ILE A 44 5.03 8.33 -9.73
CA ILE A 44 5.06 8.38 -11.20
C ILE A 44 6.41 7.85 -11.73
N ASN A 45 6.39 7.16 -12.84
CA ASN A 45 7.49 6.44 -13.46
C ASN A 45 7.98 5.19 -12.72
N ASN A 46 7.36 4.80 -11.61
CA ASN A 46 7.64 3.51 -11.00
C ASN A 46 7.30 2.37 -11.96
N THR A 47 8.19 1.39 -11.97
CA THR A 47 7.95 0.08 -12.57
C THR A 47 7.79 -0.93 -11.46
N GLU A 48 6.66 -1.61 -11.38
CA GLU A 48 6.35 -2.53 -10.29
C GLU A 48 6.00 -3.92 -10.81
N ILE A 49 6.43 -4.94 -10.07
CA ILE A 49 5.92 -6.30 -10.20
C ILE A 49 4.78 -6.45 -9.19
N TRP A 50 3.63 -6.89 -9.67
CA TRP A 50 2.51 -7.30 -8.82
C TRP A 50 2.45 -8.81 -8.81
N GLU A 51 2.48 -9.38 -7.61
CA GLU A 51 2.45 -10.82 -7.38
C GLU A 51 1.10 -11.20 -6.79
N LEU A 52 0.25 -11.80 -7.61
CA LEU A 52 -1.11 -12.18 -7.26
C LEU A 52 -1.13 -13.64 -6.83
N THR A 53 -1.39 -13.92 -5.55
CA THR A 53 -1.54 -15.27 -5.03
C THR A 53 -2.99 -15.55 -4.69
N ASN A 54 -3.59 -16.53 -5.34
CA ASN A 54 -4.97 -16.92 -5.08
C ASN A 54 -5.01 -18.10 -4.10
N SER A 55 -5.30 -17.81 -2.83
CA SER A 55 -5.45 -18.81 -1.76
C SER A 55 -6.89 -19.36 -1.68
N THR A 56 -7.78 -19.04 -2.63
CA THR A 56 -9.18 -19.48 -2.65
C THR A 56 -9.38 -20.70 -3.56
N MET A 57 -10.59 -21.26 -3.55
CA MET A 57 -11.00 -22.36 -4.43
C MET A 57 -11.70 -21.89 -5.69
N VAL A 58 -11.81 -20.58 -5.90
CA VAL A 58 -12.47 -19.94 -7.05
C VAL A 58 -11.44 -19.16 -7.86
N ALA A 59 -11.57 -19.18 -9.18
CA ALA A 59 -10.72 -18.35 -10.04
C ALA A 59 -11.18 -16.89 -10.00
N HIS A 60 -10.22 -15.95 -9.96
CA HIS A 60 -10.50 -14.53 -9.93
C HIS A 60 -9.82 -13.81 -11.09
N PRO A 61 -10.57 -13.21 -12.04
CA PRO A 61 -10.01 -12.29 -13.01
C PRO A 61 -9.66 -10.97 -12.28
N PHE A 62 -8.37 -10.69 -12.16
CA PHE A 62 -7.86 -9.45 -11.58
C PHE A 62 -7.76 -8.38 -12.66
N HIS A 63 -8.37 -7.22 -12.42
CA HIS A 63 -8.29 -6.02 -13.26
C HIS A 63 -7.63 -4.87 -12.48
N ILE A 64 -6.83 -4.08 -13.18
CA ILE A 64 -6.21 -2.86 -12.65
C ILE A 64 -6.47 -1.69 -13.60
N HIS A 65 -6.95 -0.58 -13.07
CA HIS A 65 -7.16 0.65 -13.82
C HIS A 65 -5.85 1.41 -14.11
N ASP A 66 -5.91 2.42 -14.98
CA ASP A 66 -4.83 3.30 -15.40
C ASP A 66 -3.76 2.64 -16.28
N VAL A 67 -3.35 1.42 -16.01
CA VAL A 67 -2.18 0.79 -16.64
C VAL A 67 -2.51 -0.49 -17.40
N GLN A 68 -1.64 -0.82 -18.35
CA GLN A 68 -1.55 -2.15 -18.95
C GLN A 68 -0.26 -2.83 -18.52
N PHE A 69 -0.30 -4.14 -18.36
CA PHE A 69 0.80 -4.95 -17.86
C PHE A 69 1.19 -6.09 -18.78
N TYR A 70 2.33 -6.70 -18.50
CA TYR A 70 2.79 -7.94 -19.11
C TYR A 70 2.89 -9.02 -18.05
N VAL A 71 2.25 -10.18 -18.28
CA VAL A 71 2.42 -11.35 -17.42
C VAL A 71 3.86 -11.85 -17.53
N LEU A 72 4.54 -11.95 -16.41
CA LEU A 72 5.90 -12.46 -16.31
C LEU A 72 5.93 -13.97 -16.22
N ASP A 73 5.14 -14.51 -15.31
CA ASP A 73 5.02 -15.95 -15.10
C ASP A 73 3.73 -16.33 -14.36
N ARG A 74 3.46 -17.65 -14.36
CA ARG A 74 2.44 -18.34 -13.59
C ARG A 74 3.13 -19.47 -12.83
N ASP A 75 3.13 -19.43 -11.51
CA ASP A 75 3.87 -20.37 -10.64
C ASP A 75 5.34 -20.54 -11.07
N GLY A 76 5.99 -19.43 -11.45
CA GLY A 76 7.37 -19.42 -11.92
C GLY A 76 7.58 -19.92 -13.36
N ASN A 77 6.52 -20.32 -14.08
CA ASN A 77 6.59 -20.76 -15.47
C ASN A 77 6.23 -19.63 -16.44
N LEU A 78 6.85 -19.62 -17.62
CA LEU A 78 6.52 -18.64 -18.65
C LEU A 78 5.03 -18.72 -19.02
N PRO A 79 4.34 -17.57 -19.18
CA PRO A 79 2.94 -17.56 -19.57
C PRO A 79 2.74 -18.15 -20.97
N PRO A 80 1.58 -18.72 -21.25
CA PRO A 80 1.24 -19.21 -22.60
C PRO A 80 1.33 -18.09 -23.63
N VAL A 81 1.59 -18.43 -24.88
CA VAL A 81 1.87 -17.46 -25.97
C VAL A 81 0.78 -16.40 -26.11
N HIS A 82 -0.48 -16.77 -25.94
CA HIS A 82 -1.63 -15.85 -26.07
C HIS A 82 -1.75 -14.86 -24.90
N GLU A 83 -0.99 -15.05 -23.81
CA GLU A 83 -0.94 -14.12 -22.66
C GLU A 83 0.29 -13.22 -22.66
N ARG A 84 1.20 -13.36 -23.61
CA ARG A 84 2.46 -12.59 -23.65
C ARG A 84 2.32 -11.16 -24.20
N GLY A 85 1.10 -10.75 -24.60
CA GLY A 85 0.80 -9.37 -24.98
C GLY A 85 0.46 -8.48 -23.79
N ARG A 86 0.19 -7.21 -24.08
CA ARG A 86 -0.34 -6.26 -23.08
C ARG A 86 -1.75 -6.69 -22.65
N LYS A 87 -1.99 -6.59 -21.36
CA LYS A 87 -3.26 -6.91 -20.70
C LYS A 87 -3.59 -5.87 -19.65
N ASP A 88 -4.84 -5.78 -19.31
CA ASP A 88 -5.38 -5.04 -18.17
C ASP A 88 -6.16 -5.97 -17.21
N VAL A 89 -6.44 -7.20 -17.66
CA VAL A 89 -7.06 -8.26 -16.87
C VAL A 89 -6.23 -9.54 -16.98
N VAL A 90 -6.09 -10.26 -15.87
CA VAL A 90 -5.51 -11.60 -15.84
C VAL A 90 -6.32 -12.52 -14.94
N LEU A 91 -6.67 -13.71 -15.44
CA LEU A 91 -7.34 -14.74 -14.64
C LEU A 91 -6.29 -15.41 -13.73
N VAL A 92 -6.54 -15.43 -12.43
CA VAL A 92 -5.73 -16.16 -11.44
C VAL A 92 -6.52 -17.38 -10.99
N LEU A 93 -6.00 -18.57 -11.30
CA LEU A 93 -6.67 -19.82 -10.99
C LEU A 93 -6.60 -20.14 -9.49
N PRO A 94 -7.44 -21.06 -8.96
CA PRO A 94 -7.33 -21.53 -7.59
C PRO A 94 -5.93 -22.02 -7.26
N GLN A 95 -5.37 -21.57 -6.14
CA GLN A 95 -4.05 -21.93 -5.62
C GLN A 95 -2.88 -21.58 -6.55
N GLU A 96 -3.07 -20.63 -7.46
CA GLU A 96 -2.06 -20.16 -8.41
C GLU A 96 -1.45 -18.84 -7.97
N THR A 97 -0.17 -18.63 -8.29
CA THR A 97 0.50 -17.32 -8.23
C THR A 97 0.82 -16.82 -9.62
N VAL A 98 0.34 -15.64 -9.95
CA VAL A 98 0.62 -14.94 -11.22
C VAL A 98 1.40 -13.66 -10.93
N ARG A 99 2.53 -13.48 -11.62
CA ARG A 99 3.27 -12.21 -11.55
C ARG A 99 3.15 -11.45 -12.86
N PHE A 100 2.87 -10.17 -12.75
CA PHE A 100 2.90 -9.26 -13.88
C PHE A 100 3.76 -8.03 -13.59
N ILE A 101 4.22 -7.36 -14.64
CA ILE A 101 4.99 -6.11 -14.55
C ILE A 101 4.27 -5.00 -15.28
N THR A 102 4.19 -3.85 -14.65
CA THR A 102 3.61 -2.62 -15.21
C THR A 102 4.45 -1.40 -14.86
N LYS A 103 4.23 -0.31 -15.59
CA LYS A 103 4.85 0.98 -15.32
C LYS A 103 3.78 2.07 -15.26
N PHE A 104 3.82 2.88 -14.23
CA PHE A 104 2.89 3.98 -13.99
C PHE A 104 3.46 5.27 -14.56
N GLU A 105 3.09 5.62 -15.80
CA GLU A 105 3.72 6.72 -16.56
C GLU A 105 2.86 7.97 -16.69
N THR A 106 1.57 7.88 -16.36
CA THR A 106 0.58 8.91 -16.70
C THR A 106 -0.35 9.21 -15.54
N PHE A 107 -1.08 10.32 -15.64
CA PHE A 107 -2.24 10.66 -14.82
C PHE A 107 -2.00 10.65 -13.31
N THR A 108 -1.02 11.44 -12.84
CA THR A 108 -0.86 11.66 -11.40
C THR A 108 -2.07 12.37 -10.82
N ASP A 109 -2.58 11.83 -9.70
CA ASP A 109 -3.59 12.47 -8.89
C ASP A 109 -3.28 12.18 -7.40
N THR A 110 -3.55 13.12 -6.53
CA THR A 110 -3.35 12.96 -5.08
C THR A 110 -4.68 12.86 -4.32
N VAL A 111 -5.80 12.87 -5.03
CA VAL A 111 -7.15 12.89 -4.47
C VAL A 111 -8.03 11.79 -5.05
N VAL A 112 -8.04 11.62 -6.38
CA VAL A 112 -8.91 10.64 -7.04
C VAL A 112 -8.11 9.35 -7.30
N PRO A 113 -8.44 8.25 -6.61
CA PRO A 113 -7.72 7.00 -6.77
C PRO A 113 -8.19 6.19 -7.99
N TYR A 114 -7.32 5.30 -8.43
CA TYR A 114 -7.60 4.25 -9.39
C TYR A 114 -7.90 2.94 -8.67
N PRO A 115 -8.98 2.22 -9.02
CA PRO A 115 -9.26 0.92 -8.42
C PRO A 115 -8.44 -0.21 -9.07
N PHE A 116 -8.28 -1.28 -8.32
CA PHE A 116 -8.01 -2.63 -8.82
C PHE A 116 -9.01 -3.57 -8.16
N HIS A 117 -9.49 -4.57 -8.90
CA HIS A 117 -10.58 -5.41 -8.39
C HIS A 117 -10.68 -6.77 -9.10
N CYS A 118 -11.42 -7.69 -8.50
CA CYS A 118 -11.90 -8.88 -9.19
C CYS A 118 -12.96 -8.47 -10.22
N HIS A 119 -12.84 -8.93 -11.47
CA HIS A 119 -13.77 -8.58 -12.54
C HIS A 119 -14.98 -9.55 -12.63
N ILE A 120 -15.30 -10.23 -11.53
CA ILE A 120 -16.58 -10.89 -11.32
C ILE A 120 -17.43 -9.93 -10.50
N LEU A 121 -18.53 -9.43 -11.09
CA LEU A 121 -19.35 -8.36 -10.53
C LEU A 121 -19.79 -8.64 -9.08
N MET A 122 -20.22 -9.86 -8.79
CA MET A 122 -20.62 -10.22 -7.41
C MET A 122 -19.46 -10.12 -6.42
N HIS A 123 -18.24 -10.48 -6.81
CA HIS A 123 -17.06 -10.38 -5.93
C HIS A 123 -16.62 -8.92 -5.73
N GLU A 124 -16.71 -8.12 -6.79
CA GLU A 124 -16.46 -6.69 -6.75
C GLU A 124 -17.44 -5.97 -5.84
N ASP A 125 -18.74 -6.22 -6.01
CA ASP A 125 -19.83 -5.64 -5.20
C ASP A 125 -19.72 -6.05 -3.71
N ASP A 126 -19.24 -7.26 -3.43
CA ASP A 126 -18.97 -7.74 -2.07
C ASP A 126 -17.66 -7.19 -1.47
N GLY A 127 -16.92 -6.35 -2.23
CA GLY A 127 -15.76 -5.62 -1.73
C GLY A 127 -14.41 -6.27 -2.02
N MET A 128 -14.30 -7.20 -3.01
CA MET A 128 -13.02 -7.69 -3.50
C MET A 128 -12.36 -6.64 -4.42
N MET A 129 -11.97 -5.54 -3.82
CA MET A 129 -11.45 -4.34 -4.47
C MET A 129 -10.44 -3.64 -3.57
N GLY A 130 -9.55 -2.87 -4.17
CA GLY A 130 -8.66 -1.92 -3.52
C GLY A 130 -8.43 -0.72 -4.42
N GLN A 131 -7.69 0.28 -3.94
CA GLN A 131 -7.43 1.48 -4.71
C GLN A 131 -6.04 2.05 -4.46
N PHE A 132 -5.51 2.73 -5.48
CA PHE A 132 -4.19 3.36 -5.41
C PHE A 132 -4.22 4.76 -6.01
N LEU A 133 -3.27 5.59 -5.59
CA LEU A 133 -2.97 6.87 -6.22
C LEU A 133 -1.64 6.78 -6.97
N VAL A 134 -1.59 7.34 -8.18
CA VAL A 134 -0.32 7.63 -8.85
C VAL A 134 0.09 9.04 -8.46
N VAL A 135 1.18 9.16 -7.73
CA VAL A 135 1.58 10.41 -7.09
C VAL A 135 2.87 10.99 -7.72
N PRO A 136 3.07 12.31 -7.66
CA PRO A 136 4.34 12.90 -8.08
C PRO A 136 5.54 12.29 -7.35
N SER A 137 6.69 12.24 -8.02
CA SER A 137 7.93 11.80 -7.37
C SER A 137 8.24 12.67 -6.16
N GLY A 138 8.53 12.04 -5.02
CA GLY A 138 8.77 12.72 -3.75
C GLY A 138 7.48 13.09 -2.99
N PHE A 139 6.32 12.63 -3.43
CA PHE A 139 5.08 12.77 -2.67
C PHE A 139 5.20 12.04 -1.31
N THR A 140 4.81 12.73 -0.25
CA THR A 140 4.79 12.19 1.12
C THR A 140 3.38 12.26 1.68
N THR A 141 2.90 11.20 2.29
CA THR A 141 1.58 11.08 2.91
C THR A 141 1.51 11.76 4.27
N GLY A 142 1.85 13.05 4.32
CA GLY A 142 1.49 13.91 5.47
C GLY A 142 2.30 13.75 6.76
N ILE A 143 3.15 12.76 6.92
CA ILE A 143 4.28 12.82 7.83
C ILE A 143 5.47 13.22 6.97
N ASN A 144 6.03 14.40 7.22
CA ASN A 144 7.27 14.80 6.56
C ASN A 144 8.39 13.86 7.00
N ASP A 145 8.52 12.71 6.32
CA ASP A 145 9.70 11.83 6.44
C ASP A 145 10.98 12.49 5.87
N ASN A 146 10.91 13.78 5.50
CA ASN A 146 12.09 14.58 5.17
C ASN A 146 12.93 14.97 6.40
N LEU A 147 12.46 14.62 7.58
CA LEU A 147 13.36 14.40 8.70
C LEU A 147 13.79 12.92 8.65
N VAL A 148 14.68 12.56 7.74
CA VAL A 148 15.68 11.56 8.08
C VAL A 148 16.37 12.15 9.31
N LEU A 149 15.83 11.88 10.49
CA LEU A 149 16.55 12.06 11.72
C LEU A 149 17.75 11.12 11.59
N THR A 150 18.86 11.65 11.12
CA THR A 150 20.16 10.99 11.19
C THR A 150 20.55 10.75 12.66
N GLN A 151 19.70 11.20 13.58
CA GLN A 151 19.82 11.01 15.02
C GLN A 151 18.48 10.54 15.58
N SER A 152 18.49 9.41 16.27
CA SER A 152 17.33 8.91 17.01
C SER A 152 17.01 9.84 18.18
N ILE A 153 15.78 10.33 18.27
CA ILE A 153 15.30 11.02 19.48
C ILE A 153 14.91 9.95 20.49
N THR A 154 15.59 9.93 21.62
CA THR A 154 15.22 9.07 22.73
C THR A 154 14.24 9.79 23.64
N VAL A 155 13.12 9.14 23.97
CA VAL A 155 12.07 9.67 24.86
C VAL A 155 11.99 8.80 26.08
N PHE A 156 12.19 9.39 27.28
CA PHE A 156 12.18 8.65 28.55
C PHE A 156 11.70 9.53 29.73
N PRO A 157 11.22 8.92 30.82
CA PRO A 157 10.87 7.52 30.96
C PRO A 157 9.62 7.17 30.13
N ASN A 158 9.52 5.92 29.69
CA ASN A 158 8.34 5.41 29.02
C ASN A 158 8.02 4.01 29.58
N PRO A 159 6.90 3.83 30.31
CA PRO A 159 5.85 4.81 30.59
C PRO A 159 6.27 5.90 31.59
N THR A 160 5.57 7.04 31.54
CA THR A 160 5.75 8.15 32.47
C THR A 160 4.47 8.52 33.21
N SER A 161 4.62 9.17 34.38
CA SER A 161 3.48 9.67 35.17
C SER A 161 3.56 11.19 35.45
N SER A 162 4.65 11.85 35.12
CA SER A 162 4.83 13.26 35.50
C SER A 162 5.61 14.10 34.50
N PHE A 163 6.60 13.55 33.81
CA PHE A 163 7.41 14.29 32.82
C PHE A 163 7.97 13.35 31.76
N LEU A 164 8.31 13.92 30.61
CA LEU A 164 9.04 13.28 29.54
C LEU A 164 10.33 14.05 29.27
N GLN A 165 11.43 13.35 29.07
CA GLN A 165 12.70 13.92 28.62
C GLN A 165 13.00 13.46 27.19
N PHE A 166 13.63 14.36 26.43
CA PHE A 166 14.09 14.10 25.07
C PHE A 166 15.58 14.31 25.00
N GLU A 167 16.28 13.39 24.34
CA GLU A 167 17.65 13.66 23.90
C GLU A 167 17.55 14.31 22.52
N LEU A 168 17.72 15.63 22.47
CA LEU A 168 17.75 16.42 21.25
C LEU A 168 19.18 16.79 20.89
N PRO A 169 19.51 16.93 19.59
CA PRO A 169 20.76 17.52 19.15
C PRO A 169 20.93 18.93 19.72
N GLU A 170 22.15 19.32 20.00
CA GLU A 170 22.45 20.65 20.53
C GLU A 170 21.99 21.76 19.59
N ASN A 171 21.26 22.75 20.13
CA ASN A 171 20.74 23.94 19.43
C ASN A 171 19.64 23.72 18.39
N GLU A 172 18.93 22.60 18.39
CA GLU A 172 17.77 22.44 17.56
C GLU A 172 16.48 22.91 18.24
N LEU A 173 15.63 23.60 17.46
CA LEU A 173 14.26 23.93 17.84
C LEU A 173 13.33 22.88 17.28
N VAL A 174 12.54 22.26 18.14
CA VAL A 174 11.57 21.24 17.73
C VAL A 174 10.15 21.68 18.06
N SER A 175 9.19 21.16 17.35
CA SER A 175 7.77 21.29 17.70
C SER A 175 7.26 19.94 18.15
N TYR A 176 6.50 19.90 19.24
CA TYR A 176 5.88 18.67 19.70
C TYR A 176 4.37 18.80 19.86
N ARG A 177 3.69 17.67 19.77
CA ARG A 177 2.27 17.54 20.04
C ARG A 177 2.01 16.22 20.75
N ILE A 178 1.33 16.30 21.90
CA ILE A 178 0.85 15.14 22.66
C ILE A 178 -0.64 15.00 22.39
N THR A 179 -1.06 13.81 22.00
CA THR A 179 -2.47 13.48 21.76
C THR A 179 -2.89 12.34 22.66
N ASP A 180 -4.15 12.33 23.09
CA ASP A 180 -4.76 11.16 23.72
C ASP A 180 -5.09 10.07 22.69
N MET A 181 -5.59 8.94 23.16
CA MET A 181 -5.95 7.80 22.31
C MET A 181 -7.15 8.09 21.36
N SER A 182 -7.87 9.17 21.57
CA SER A 182 -8.94 9.63 20.66
C SER A 182 -8.43 10.60 19.58
N GLY A 183 -7.13 10.93 19.59
CA GLY A 183 -6.52 11.90 18.69
C GLY A 183 -6.69 13.36 19.13
N LYS A 184 -7.30 13.63 20.28
CA LYS A 184 -7.45 14.98 20.83
C LYS A 184 -6.08 15.49 21.32
N VAL A 185 -5.69 16.70 20.88
CA VAL A 185 -4.45 17.34 21.33
C VAL A 185 -4.59 17.71 22.81
N VAL A 186 -3.72 17.15 23.65
CA VAL A 186 -3.62 17.44 25.08
C VAL A 186 -2.63 18.55 25.34
N GLN A 187 -1.51 18.54 24.62
CA GLN A 187 -0.46 19.56 24.75
C GLN A 187 0.26 19.72 23.41
N LYS A 188 0.66 20.94 23.08
CA LYS A 188 1.55 21.24 21.96
C LYS A 188 2.41 22.44 22.25
N GLN A 189 3.57 22.48 21.66
CA GLN A 189 4.45 23.65 21.68
C GLN A 189 5.27 23.70 20.39
N ASP A 190 5.36 24.88 19.80
CA ASP A 190 6.22 25.17 18.66
C ASP A 190 7.52 25.83 19.14
N ASN A 191 8.60 25.60 18.40
CA ASN A 191 9.93 26.15 18.71
C ASN A 191 10.41 25.82 20.14
N PHE A 192 10.19 24.57 20.57
CA PHE A 192 10.64 24.09 21.86
C PHE A 192 12.16 23.83 21.80
N SER A 193 12.89 24.45 22.73
CA SER A 193 14.36 24.31 22.86
C SER A 193 14.77 23.58 24.12
N GLY A 194 13.81 23.11 24.91
CA GLY A 194 14.05 22.35 26.14
C GLY A 194 14.22 20.86 25.88
N ASN A 195 14.62 20.14 26.91
CA ASN A 195 14.73 18.68 26.90
C ASN A 195 13.69 17.98 27.79
N THR A 196 12.80 18.73 28.45
CA THR A 196 11.82 18.18 29.41
C THR A 196 10.43 18.79 29.19
N ILE A 197 9.39 17.96 29.18
CA ILE A 197 7.97 18.35 29.19
C ILE A 197 7.36 17.86 30.51
N HIS A 198 6.59 18.72 31.17
CA HIS A 198 5.87 18.42 32.40
C HIS A 198 4.36 18.34 32.18
#